data_95ee80dc814bbbf106836601875b0957
#
_entry.id   95ee80dc814bbbf106836601875b0957
#
_cell.length_a   1.000
_cell.length_b   1.000
_cell.length_c   1.000
_cell.angle_alpha   90.00
_cell.angle_beta   90.00
_cell.angle_gamma   90.00
#
_symmetry.space_group_name_H-M   'P 1'
#
loop_
_entity.id
_entity.type
_entity.pdbx_description
1 polymer ?
#
loop_
_entity_poly.entity_id
_entity_poly.type
_entity_poly.pdbx_seq_one_letter_code
_entity_poly.pdbx_strand_id
1 'polypeptide(L)'
;MWPMVMGVLPLLTEGTLGAFENRDSVRTTIVSTGKGLLVSGSPHFLNYVSLPSPTYLPNYIAIVLGKRTASSGEITALLFKGQSNVRFFGQRTAGVPTSNRVYPLPNGGTLALTTAVTLDRDGNKYSEPIVPDLETDKPIDAADSWISTSCSMQRAP
;
A
#
# COMPACT_ATOMS: atom_id res chain seq x y z
N MET A 1 7.98 5.65 3.72
CA MET A 1 7.03 5.03 2.78
C MET A 1 7.58 4.85 1.37
N TRP A 2 7.98 5.90 0.68
CA TRP A 2 8.29 5.84 -0.77
C TRP A 2 9.32 4.77 -1.18
N PRO A 3 10.44 4.52 -0.46
CA PRO A 3 11.34 3.42 -0.82
C PRO A 3 10.65 2.05 -0.78
N MET A 4 9.71 1.82 0.16
CA MET A 4 8.94 0.57 0.23
C MET A 4 8.03 0.44 -1.00
N VAL A 5 7.31 1.51 -1.35
CA VAL A 5 6.41 1.52 -2.52
C VAL A 5 7.20 1.27 -3.81
N MET A 6 8.36 1.92 -3.97
CA MET A 6 9.21 1.69 -5.14
C MET A 6 9.70 0.24 -5.21
N GLY A 7 10.06 -0.38 -4.06
CA GLY A 7 10.50 -1.79 -4.03
C GLY A 7 9.43 -2.79 -4.45
N VAL A 8 8.14 -2.46 -4.24
CA VAL A 8 7.00 -3.31 -4.63
C VAL A 8 6.27 -2.81 -5.87
N LEU A 9 6.73 -1.72 -6.49
CA LEU A 9 6.08 -1.10 -7.65
C LEU A 9 5.77 -2.09 -8.79
N PRO A 10 6.67 -3.04 -9.13
CA PRO A 10 6.38 -4.02 -10.18
C PRO A 10 5.20 -4.95 -9.91
N LEU A 11 4.74 -5.03 -8.65
CA LEU A 11 3.60 -5.83 -8.23
C LEU A 11 2.29 -5.04 -8.21
N LEU A 12 2.37 -3.71 -8.37
CA LEU A 12 1.22 -2.82 -8.40
C LEU A 12 0.71 -2.65 -9.84
N THR A 13 -0.60 -2.74 -10.02
CA THR A 13 -1.20 -2.46 -11.33
C THR A 13 -1.01 -1.00 -11.74
N GLU A 14 -0.93 -0.74 -13.04
CA GLU A 14 -0.90 0.62 -13.57
C GLU A 14 -2.20 1.37 -13.26
N GLY A 15 -2.11 2.68 -13.21
CA GLY A 15 -3.23 3.57 -12.89
C GLY A 15 -3.20 4.08 -11.45
N THR A 16 -4.34 4.57 -10.98
CA THR A 16 -4.48 5.12 -9.62
C THR A 16 -4.30 4.01 -8.58
N LEU A 17 -3.37 4.23 -7.67
CA LEU A 17 -3.12 3.32 -6.55
C LEU A 17 -3.84 3.79 -5.27
N GLY A 18 -4.06 5.09 -5.14
CA GLY A 18 -4.66 5.73 -3.99
C GLY A 18 -4.37 7.22 -3.94
N ALA A 19 -4.66 7.83 -2.80
CA ALA A 19 -4.39 9.25 -2.57
C ALA A 19 -4.22 9.55 -1.08
N PHE A 20 -3.72 10.74 -0.78
CA PHE A 20 -3.87 11.40 0.51
C PHE A 20 -4.88 12.53 0.38
N GLU A 21 -5.84 12.61 1.27
CA GLU A 21 -6.81 13.70 1.30
C GLU A 21 -6.66 14.51 2.59
N ASN A 22 -6.47 15.82 2.47
CA ASN A 22 -6.39 16.72 3.60
C ASN A 22 -7.79 17.14 4.09
N ARG A 23 -7.84 17.94 5.17
CA ARG A 23 -9.11 18.43 5.76
C ARG A 23 -9.93 19.31 4.80
N ASP A 24 -9.29 19.92 3.80
CA ASP A 24 -9.92 20.79 2.82
C ASP A 24 -10.36 19.99 1.56
N SER A 25 -10.36 18.65 1.65
CA SER A 25 -10.69 17.72 0.57
C SER A 25 -9.75 17.79 -0.64
N VAL A 26 -8.57 18.38 -0.48
CA VAL A 26 -7.55 18.40 -1.52
C VAL A 26 -6.81 17.06 -1.54
N ARG A 27 -6.75 16.45 -2.71
CA ARG A 27 -6.14 15.12 -2.90
C ARG A 27 -4.76 15.21 -3.52
N THR A 28 -3.81 14.50 -2.91
CA THR A 28 -2.50 14.17 -3.46
C THR A 28 -2.59 12.75 -4.03
N THR A 29 -2.79 12.62 -5.33
CA THR A 29 -2.96 11.30 -5.99
C THR A 29 -1.63 10.57 -6.13
N ILE A 30 -1.69 9.24 -6.05
CA ILE A 30 -0.56 8.32 -6.27
C ILE A 30 -0.94 7.43 -7.45
N VAL A 31 -0.16 7.52 -8.54
CA VAL A 31 -0.44 6.80 -9.79
C VAL A 31 0.78 6.00 -10.20
N SER A 32 0.59 4.72 -10.51
CA SER A 32 1.61 3.87 -11.12
C SER A 32 1.58 4.00 -12.64
N THR A 33 2.75 4.16 -13.24
CA THR A 33 2.94 4.09 -14.70
C THR A 33 3.52 2.75 -15.15
N GLY A 34 3.58 1.77 -14.26
CA GLY A 34 4.28 0.50 -14.49
C GLY A 34 5.82 0.61 -14.40
N LYS A 35 6.37 1.81 -14.65
CA LYS A 35 7.82 2.08 -14.62
C LYS A 35 8.22 3.09 -13.56
N GLY A 36 7.24 3.75 -12.93
CA GLY A 36 7.49 4.78 -11.94
C GLY A 36 6.19 5.21 -11.28
N LEU A 37 6.29 6.22 -10.41
CA LEU A 37 5.17 6.83 -9.70
C LEU A 37 5.01 8.28 -10.13
N LEU A 38 3.75 8.69 -10.31
CA LEU A 38 3.35 10.10 -10.34
C LEU A 38 2.67 10.43 -9.00
N VAL A 39 3.05 11.55 -8.42
CA VAL A 39 2.43 12.11 -7.22
C VAL A 39 1.86 13.47 -7.58
N SER A 40 0.55 13.63 -7.52
CA SER A 40 -0.16 14.83 -8.03
C SER A 40 0.19 15.16 -9.48
N GLY A 41 0.31 14.14 -10.33
CA GLY A 41 0.64 14.30 -11.75
C GLY A 41 2.12 14.54 -12.07
N SER A 42 2.97 14.75 -11.06
CA SER A 42 4.41 14.97 -11.25
C SER A 42 5.20 13.69 -10.97
N PRO A 43 6.30 13.39 -11.73
CA PRO A 43 7.15 12.27 -11.45
C PRO A 43 7.72 12.32 -10.04
N HIS A 44 7.64 11.21 -9.31
CA HIS A 44 8.22 11.12 -7.98
C HIS A 44 9.75 11.06 -8.08
N PHE A 45 10.47 11.72 -7.18
CA PHE A 45 11.94 11.82 -7.23
C PHE A 45 12.65 10.45 -7.23
N LEU A 46 12.07 9.42 -6.64
CA LEU A 46 12.62 8.05 -6.66
C LEU A 46 12.50 7.35 -8.01
N ASN A 47 11.78 7.90 -8.99
CA ASN A 47 11.71 7.33 -10.34
C ASN A 47 13.07 7.34 -11.08
N TYR A 48 14.04 8.10 -10.56
CA TYR A 48 15.42 8.09 -11.07
C TYR A 48 16.24 6.89 -10.60
N VAL A 49 15.71 6.11 -9.65
CA VAL A 49 16.32 4.85 -9.23
C VAL A 49 15.91 3.76 -10.21
N SER A 50 16.87 3.22 -10.93
CA SER A 50 16.63 2.07 -11.81
C SER A 50 16.32 0.84 -10.96
N LEU A 51 15.10 0.33 -11.06
CA LEU A 51 14.71 -0.93 -10.45
C LEU A 51 14.82 -2.05 -11.49
N PRO A 52 15.36 -3.22 -11.15
CA PRO A 52 15.32 -4.36 -12.03
C PRO A 52 13.87 -4.73 -12.33
N SER A 53 13.56 -4.93 -13.62
CA SER A 53 12.26 -5.49 -13.98
C SER A 53 12.18 -6.93 -13.49
N PRO A 54 11.10 -7.34 -12.83
CA PRO A 54 10.94 -8.72 -12.42
C PRO A 54 10.86 -9.62 -13.65
N THR A 55 11.53 -10.75 -13.60
CA THR A 55 11.49 -11.77 -14.67
C THR A 55 10.12 -12.44 -14.75
N TYR A 56 9.34 -12.35 -13.69
CA TYR A 56 8.02 -12.96 -13.57
C TYR A 56 7.12 -12.11 -12.67
N LEU A 57 5.90 -11.84 -13.12
CA LEU A 57 4.86 -11.21 -12.29
C LEU A 57 3.96 -12.31 -11.72
N PRO A 58 3.71 -12.32 -10.41
CA PRO A 58 2.85 -13.32 -9.79
C PRO A 58 1.39 -13.12 -10.20
N ASN A 59 0.70 -14.23 -10.46
CA ASN A 59 -0.75 -14.21 -10.74
C ASN A 59 -1.56 -13.83 -9.49
N TYR A 60 -1.05 -14.16 -8.30
CA TYR A 60 -1.69 -13.89 -7.01
C TYR A 60 -0.69 -13.31 -6.02
N ILE A 61 -1.15 -12.39 -5.20
CA ILE A 61 -0.34 -11.70 -4.19
C ILE A 61 -1.07 -11.79 -2.84
N ALA A 62 -0.45 -12.43 -1.87
CA ALA A 62 -0.92 -12.43 -0.48
C ALA A 62 -0.19 -11.36 0.33
N ILE A 63 -0.94 -10.47 0.95
CA ILE A 63 -0.41 -9.45 1.85
C ILE A 63 -0.66 -9.90 3.28
N VAL A 64 0.43 -10.10 4.04
CA VAL A 64 0.32 -10.48 5.45
C VAL A 64 0.39 -9.24 6.33
N LEU A 65 -0.66 -9.02 7.11
CA LEU A 65 -0.79 -7.93 8.06
C LEU A 65 -0.66 -8.44 9.50
N GLY A 66 -0.16 -7.59 10.38
CA GLY A 66 -0.08 -7.86 11.80
C GLY A 66 -0.28 -6.61 12.65
N LYS A 67 -0.47 -6.78 13.96
CA LYS A 67 -0.69 -5.69 14.93
C LYS A 67 0.43 -4.62 14.93
N ARG A 68 1.64 -4.99 14.47
CA ARG A 68 2.78 -4.08 14.33
C ARG A 68 2.91 -3.45 12.96
N THR A 69 2.07 -3.84 11.98
CA THR A 69 2.00 -3.12 10.71
C THR A 69 1.42 -1.74 10.98
N ALA A 70 2.20 -0.70 10.74
CA ALA A 70 1.85 0.67 11.11
C ALA A 70 2.30 1.69 10.07
N SER A 71 1.61 2.84 9.99
CA SER A 71 2.01 4.02 9.23
C SER A 71 2.42 3.71 7.79
N SER A 72 3.68 3.90 7.43
CA SER A 72 4.19 3.63 6.07
C SER A 72 3.91 2.20 5.58
N GLY A 73 3.93 1.21 6.49
CA GLY A 73 3.57 -0.18 6.18
C GLY A 73 2.10 -0.32 5.82
N GLU A 74 1.21 0.33 6.58
CA GLU A 74 -0.22 0.36 6.30
C GLU A 74 -0.52 1.06 4.97
N ILE A 75 0.09 2.23 4.75
CA ILE A 75 -0.10 2.97 3.50
C ILE A 75 0.38 2.13 2.30
N THR A 76 1.54 1.46 2.40
CA THR A 76 2.04 0.59 1.34
C THR A 76 1.08 -0.56 1.06
N ALA A 77 0.51 -1.18 2.09
CA ALA A 77 -0.50 -2.23 1.95
C ALA A 77 -1.77 -1.71 1.25
N LEU A 78 -2.24 -0.51 1.62
CA LEU A 78 -3.43 0.10 1.01
C LEU A 78 -3.29 0.36 -0.48
N LEU A 79 -2.07 0.59 -1.01
CA LEU A 79 -1.87 0.73 -2.46
C LEU A 79 -2.15 -0.55 -3.26
N PHE A 80 -2.18 -1.70 -2.59
CA PHE A 80 -2.62 -2.98 -3.17
C PHE A 80 -4.13 -3.21 -3.05
N LYS A 81 -4.82 -2.49 -2.14
CA LYS A 81 -6.25 -2.69 -1.90
C LYS A 81 -7.05 -2.41 -3.18
N GLY A 82 -8.03 -3.26 -3.47
CA GLY A 82 -8.81 -3.20 -4.72
C GLY A 82 -8.13 -3.80 -5.96
N GLN A 83 -6.91 -4.33 -5.86
CA GLN A 83 -6.27 -5.07 -6.93
C GLN A 83 -6.81 -6.50 -6.94
N SER A 84 -7.33 -6.97 -8.10
CA SER A 84 -8.13 -8.21 -8.19
C SER A 84 -7.38 -9.50 -7.84
N ASN A 85 -6.06 -9.50 -7.96
CA ASN A 85 -5.19 -10.63 -7.65
C ASN A 85 -4.55 -10.54 -6.25
N VAL A 86 -5.02 -9.64 -5.40
CA VAL A 86 -4.48 -9.41 -4.06
C VAL A 86 -5.49 -9.85 -3.00
N ARG A 87 -4.99 -10.48 -1.94
CA ARG A 87 -5.77 -10.80 -0.74
C ARG A 87 -4.94 -10.56 0.53
N PHE A 88 -5.62 -10.08 1.58
CA PHE A 88 -5.02 -9.71 2.85
C PHE A 88 -5.30 -10.76 3.91
N PHE A 89 -4.25 -11.17 4.65
CA PHE A 89 -4.29 -12.20 5.68
C PHE A 89 -3.69 -11.70 6.98
N GLY A 90 -4.12 -12.21 8.11
CA GLY A 90 -3.47 -12.01 9.41
C GLY A 90 -4.31 -11.28 10.42
N GLN A 91 -3.79 -10.23 11.01
CA GLN A 91 -4.43 -9.48 12.09
C GLN A 91 -4.59 -8.01 11.71
N ARG A 92 -5.54 -7.32 12.37
CA ARG A 92 -5.73 -5.88 12.23
C ARG A 92 -4.43 -5.14 12.50
N THR A 93 -4.17 -4.11 11.72
CA THR A 93 -2.97 -3.27 11.83
C THR A 93 -3.04 -2.31 13.02
N ALA A 94 -2.02 -1.47 13.18
CA ALA A 94 -1.95 -0.48 14.28
C ALA A 94 -2.99 0.65 14.18
N GLY A 95 -3.53 0.93 12.99
CA GLY A 95 -4.58 1.94 12.80
C GLY A 95 -4.09 3.37 12.65
N VAL A 96 -2.91 3.56 12.09
CA VAL A 96 -2.33 4.88 11.84
C VAL A 96 -1.92 5.09 10.38
N PRO A 97 -2.79 4.72 9.39
CA PRO A 97 -2.48 4.82 7.96
C PRO A 97 -2.64 6.27 7.45
N THR A 98 -2.09 7.24 8.18
CA THR A 98 -2.25 8.66 7.90
C THR A 98 -0.94 9.32 7.48
N SER A 99 -1.04 10.42 6.74
CA SER A 99 0.12 11.21 6.33
C SER A 99 0.41 12.33 7.32
N ASN A 100 1.67 12.44 7.73
CA ASN A 100 2.14 13.45 8.64
C ASN A 100 2.99 14.50 7.92
N ARG A 101 2.88 15.77 8.34
CA ARG A 101 3.80 16.83 7.98
C ARG A 101 4.65 17.19 9.20
N VAL A 102 5.93 17.39 8.98
CA VAL A 102 6.89 17.75 10.02
C VAL A 102 7.15 19.26 9.96
N TYR A 103 7.06 19.92 11.11
CA TYR A 103 7.31 21.35 11.28
C TYR A 103 8.48 21.54 12.24
N PRO A 104 9.53 22.31 11.89
CA PRO A 104 10.58 22.66 12.82
C PRO A 104 10.05 23.64 13.89
N LEU A 105 10.50 23.47 15.13
CA LEU A 105 10.16 24.35 16.25
C LEU A 105 11.35 25.29 16.57
N PRO A 106 11.10 26.50 17.12
CA PRO A 106 12.14 27.47 17.43
C PRO A 106 13.20 26.97 18.40
N ASN A 107 12.88 25.98 19.24
CA ASN A 107 13.80 25.36 20.21
C ASN A 107 14.66 24.23 19.63
N GLY A 108 14.65 24.04 18.29
CA GLY A 108 15.36 22.96 17.60
C GLY A 108 14.61 21.62 17.60
N GLY A 109 13.44 21.52 18.20
CA GLY A 109 12.58 20.35 18.16
C GLY A 109 11.80 20.26 16.85
N THR A 110 11.04 19.19 16.69
CA THR A 110 10.13 18.99 15.54
C THR A 110 8.75 18.60 16.01
N LEU A 111 7.73 19.08 15.29
CA LEU A 111 6.35 18.72 15.50
C LEU A 111 5.85 17.94 14.30
N ALA A 112 5.49 16.67 14.48
CA ALA A 112 4.83 15.86 13.46
C ALA A 112 3.32 15.91 13.64
N LEU A 113 2.60 16.46 12.66
CA LEU A 113 1.13 16.57 12.67
C LEU A 113 0.54 15.68 11.58
N THR A 114 -0.51 14.95 11.92
CA THR A 114 -1.35 14.29 10.92
C THR A 114 -2.09 15.35 10.11
N THR A 115 -1.87 15.37 8.81
CA THR A 115 -2.42 16.38 7.91
C THR A 115 -3.30 15.81 6.81
N ALA A 116 -3.29 14.50 6.60
CA ALA A 116 -4.12 13.85 5.60
C ALA A 116 -4.43 12.39 5.97
N VAL A 117 -5.57 11.92 5.51
CA VAL A 117 -5.98 10.51 5.55
C VAL A 117 -5.61 9.82 4.24
N THR A 118 -5.37 8.51 4.30
CA THR A 118 -5.09 7.71 3.10
C THR A 118 -6.40 7.24 2.47
N LEU A 119 -6.44 7.28 1.14
CA LEU A 119 -7.49 6.69 0.33
C LEU A 119 -6.89 5.53 -0.48
N ASP A 120 -7.66 4.44 -0.64
CA ASP A 120 -7.34 3.41 -1.62
C ASP A 120 -7.72 3.87 -3.05
N ARG A 121 -7.53 2.98 -4.04
CA ARG A 121 -7.82 3.26 -5.45
C ARG A 121 -9.30 3.51 -5.73
N ASP A 122 -10.20 2.97 -4.91
CA ASP A 122 -11.64 3.10 -5.01
C ASP A 122 -12.17 4.35 -4.28
N GLY A 123 -11.27 5.07 -3.57
CA GLY A 123 -11.57 6.29 -2.84
C GLY A 123 -12.08 6.06 -1.42
N ASN A 124 -12.01 4.84 -0.89
CA ASN A 124 -12.34 4.56 0.51
C ASN A 124 -11.28 5.18 1.43
N LYS A 125 -11.72 5.84 2.51
CA LYS A 125 -10.86 6.51 3.48
C LYS A 125 -10.43 5.58 4.59
N TYR A 126 -9.16 5.69 4.99
CA TYR A 126 -8.57 4.89 6.05
C TYR A 126 -7.95 5.81 7.11
N SER A 127 -8.50 5.77 8.32
CA SER A 127 -7.99 6.42 9.54
C SER A 127 -8.00 5.47 10.73
N GLU A 128 -8.40 4.21 10.50
CA GLU A 128 -8.55 3.14 11.45
C GLU A 128 -7.71 1.91 11.04
N PRO A 129 -7.56 0.89 11.91
CA PRO A 129 -6.84 -0.34 11.55
C PRO A 129 -7.35 -0.97 10.27
N ILE A 130 -6.43 -1.38 9.39
CA ILE A 130 -6.77 -2.17 8.21
C ILE A 130 -7.17 -3.56 8.68
N VAL A 131 -8.36 -3.97 8.30
CA VAL A 131 -8.88 -5.31 8.55
C VAL A 131 -8.48 -6.21 7.38
N PRO A 132 -7.78 -7.35 7.61
CA PRO A 132 -7.47 -8.29 6.55
C PRO A 132 -8.75 -8.98 6.02
N ASP A 133 -8.69 -9.52 4.81
CA ASP A 133 -9.82 -10.27 4.22
C ASP A 133 -10.03 -11.61 4.92
N LEU A 134 -8.97 -12.13 5.57
CA LEU A 134 -9.04 -13.27 6.49
C LEU A 134 -8.25 -12.99 7.77
N GLU A 135 -8.96 -12.77 8.87
CA GLU A 135 -8.33 -12.68 10.20
C GLU A 135 -7.91 -14.08 10.66
N THR A 136 -6.62 -14.25 10.98
CA THR A 136 -6.05 -15.53 11.42
C THR A 136 -4.73 -15.33 12.18
N ASP A 137 -4.45 -16.25 13.11
CA ASP A 137 -3.17 -16.34 13.82
C ASP A 137 -2.11 -17.13 13.03
N LYS A 138 -2.50 -17.76 11.91
CA LYS A 138 -1.62 -18.51 11.00
C LYS A 138 -1.67 -17.90 9.59
N PRO A 139 -1.24 -16.64 9.43
CA PRO A 139 -1.43 -15.93 8.17
C PRO A 139 -0.60 -16.49 7.01
N ILE A 140 0.57 -17.04 7.28
CA ILE A 140 1.42 -17.64 6.23
C ILE A 140 0.77 -18.90 5.70
N ASP A 141 0.33 -19.83 6.58
CA ASP A 141 -0.32 -21.08 6.16
C ASP A 141 -1.60 -20.79 5.34
N ALA A 142 -2.38 -19.78 5.78
CA ALA A 142 -3.59 -19.36 5.09
C ALA A 142 -3.30 -18.74 3.71
N ALA A 143 -2.26 -17.92 3.62
CA ALA A 143 -1.81 -17.30 2.38
C ALA A 143 -1.32 -18.34 1.37
N ASP A 144 -0.47 -19.27 1.81
CA ASP A 144 0.06 -20.36 0.98
C ASP A 144 -1.06 -21.26 0.46
N SER A 145 -2.02 -21.63 1.33
CA SER A 145 -3.19 -22.42 0.94
C SER A 145 -4.02 -21.69 -0.13
N TRP A 146 -4.26 -20.37 0.04
CA TRP A 146 -5.00 -19.58 -0.92
C TRP A 146 -4.28 -19.49 -2.27
N ILE A 147 -2.98 -19.19 -2.29
CA ILE A 147 -2.18 -19.11 -3.51
C ILE A 147 -2.20 -20.44 -4.25
N SER A 148 -1.95 -21.55 -3.54
CA SER A 148 -1.90 -22.89 -4.12
C SER A 148 -3.23 -23.29 -4.76
N THR A 149 -4.35 -23.01 -4.07
CA THR A 149 -5.70 -23.31 -4.57
C THR A 149 -6.02 -22.46 -5.80
N SER A 150 -5.74 -21.14 -5.73
CA SER A 150 -6.01 -20.21 -6.83
C SER A 150 -5.20 -20.54 -8.09
N CYS A 151 -3.93 -20.92 -7.94
CA CYS A 151 -3.08 -21.36 -9.06
C CYS A 151 -3.56 -22.68 -9.68
N SER A 152 -4.09 -23.59 -8.87
CA SER A 152 -4.62 -24.88 -9.36
C SER A 152 -5.89 -24.68 -10.16
N MET A 153 -6.78 -23.78 -9.75
CA MET A 153 -8.04 -23.48 -10.45
C MET A 153 -7.81 -22.84 -11.84
N GLN A 154 -6.71 -22.09 -12.02
CA GLN A 154 -6.37 -21.51 -13.33
C GLN A 154 -5.79 -22.54 -14.34
N ARG A 155 -5.33 -23.69 -13.85
CA ARG A 155 -4.76 -24.76 -14.68
C ARG A 155 -5.78 -25.83 -15.08
N ALA A 156 -7.00 -25.75 -14.55
CA ALA A 156 -8.08 -26.66 -14.96
C ALA A 156 -8.53 -26.27 -16.37
N PRO A 157 -8.64 -27.25 -17.32
CA PRO A 157 -8.99 -27.00 -18.72
C PRO A 157 -10.41 -26.49 -18.90
#